data_a38bbfbf3a79d28b1ccae69bfa27d79a
#
_entry.id   a38bbfbf3a79d28b1ccae69bfa27d79a
#
_cell.length_a   1.000
_cell.length_b   1.000
_cell.length_c   1.000
_cell.angle_alpha   90.00
_cell.angle_beta   90.00
_cell.angle_gamma   90.00
#
_symmetry.space_group_name_H-M   'P 1'
#
loop_
_entity.id
_entity.type
_entity.pdbx_description
1 polymer ?
#
loop_
_entity_poly.entity_id
_entity_poly.type
_entity_poly.pdbx_seq_one_letter_code
_entity_poly.pdbx_strand_id
1 'polypeptide(L)'
;IVEAAAGDDQIHVIVLKSGADRTFCAGASFNDMVAITTEAEGKAFFMGFANVINALRKCPKITIGAVQGKAVGGGVGLAAATDICFACESALIKLSELSIGIGPFVIEPAVKRKIGNAAMAQLTLKSQPSSSLFYLDNS
;
A
#
# COMPACT_ATOMS: atom_id res chain seq x y z
N ILE A 1 10.18 -12.50 4.29
CA ILE A 1 10.35 -12.71 2.84
C ILE A 1 11.14 -11.55 2.22
N VAL A 2 10.71 -10.28 2.32
CA VAL A 2 11.43 -9.14 1.71
C VAL A 2 12.86 -9.03 2.26
N GLU A 3 13.03 -9.10 3.56
CA GLU A 3 14.35 -9.04 4.22
C GLU A 3 15.25 -10.23 3.83
N ALA A 4 14.68 -11.43 3.71
CA ALA A 4 15.42 -12.59 3.24
C ALA A 4 15.90 -12.40 1.78
N ALA A 5 15.01 -11.94 0.89
CA ALA A 5 15.36 -11.63 -0.48
C ALA A 5 16.38 -10.49 -0.60
N ALA A 6 16.30 -9.51 0.31
CA ALA A 6 17.26 -8.40 0.36
C ALA A 6 18.68 -8.86 0.68
N GLY A 7 18.85 -9.90 1.51
CA GLY A 7 20.14 -10.48 1.88
C GLY A 7 20.67 -11.56 0.93
N ASP A 8 19.95 -11.95 -0.11
CA ASP A 8 20.34 -12.98 -1.06
C ASP A 8 21.03 -12.35 -2.29
N ASP A 9 22.31 -12.60 -2.47
CA ASP A 9 23.11 -12.04 -3.57
C ASP A 9 22.68 -12.52 -4.96
N GLN A 10 21.91 -13.60 -5.06
CA GLN A 10 21.34 -14.08 -6.33
C GLN A 10 20.09 -13.34 -6.76
N ILE A 11 19.47 -12.56 -5.85
CA ILE A 11 18.28 -11.75 -6.13
C ILE A 11 18.71 -10.32 -6.41
N HIS A 12 18.37 -9.79 -7.57
CA HIS A 12 18.69 -8.43 -7.98
C HIS A 12 17.50 -7.49 -7.91
N VAL A 13 16.29 -8.01 -8.10
CA VAL A 13 15.03 -7.25 -8.13
C VAL A 13 13.95 -8.03 -7.39
N ILE A 14 13.11 -7.30 -6.64
CA ILE A 14 11.94 -7.85 -5.96
C ILE A 14 10.69 -7.33 -6.65
N VAL A 15 9.84 -8.22 -7.16
CA VAL A 15 8.56 -7.87 -7.75
C VAL A 15 7.42 -8.23 -6.80
N LEU A 16 6.68 -7.21 -6.36
CA LEU A 16 5.46 -7.37 -5.56
C LEU A 16 4.24 -7.42 -6.48
N LYS A 17 3.61 -8.57 -6.57
CA LYS A 17 2.38 -8.79 -7.36
C LYS A 17 1.37 -9.61 -6.59
N SER A 18 0.10 -9.52 -6.98
CA SER A 18 -0.95 -10.39 -6.46
C SER A 18 -1.05 -11.69 -7.27
N GLY A 19 -1.47 -12.77 -6.60
CA GLY A 19 -1.89 -14.00 -7.27
C GLY A 19 -3.37 -13.98 -7.71
N ALA A 20 -4.12 -12.91 -7.40
CA ALA A 20 -5.52 -12.76 -7.77
C ALA A 20 -5.67 -11.89 -9.03
N ASP A 21 -6.70 -12.15 -9.85
CA ASP A 21 -6.88 -11.44 -11.12
C ASP A 21 -7.40 -10.00 -10.96
N ARG A 22 -8.32 -9.78 -10.01
CA ARG A 22 -9.07 -8.51 -9.89
C ARG A 22 -8.61 -7.59 -8.79
N THR A 23 -7.79 -8.08 -7.88
CA THR A 23 -7.39 -7.34 -6.68
C THR A 23 -5.90 -7.49 -6.46
N PHE A 24 -5.21 -6.37 -6.41
CA PHE A 24 -3.82 -6.34 -5.99
C PHE A 24 -3.73 -6.61 -4.48
N CYS A 25 -4.37 -5.76 -3.68
CA CYS A 25 -4.49 -5.93 -2.24
C CYS A 25 -5.67 -5.11 -1.71
N ALA A 26 -6.57 -5.76 -0.97
CA ALA A 26 -7.76 -5.13 -0.39
C ALA A 26 -7.49 -4.45 0.97
N GLY A 27 -6.26 -4.42 1.43
CA GLY A 27 -5.87 -3.89 2.74
C GLY A 27 -5.93 -4.95 3.83
N ALA A 28 -6.05 -4.48 5.07
CA ALA A 28 -6.16 -5.35 6.24
C ALA A 28 -7.54 -5.99 6.36
N SER A 29 -7.60 -7.13 7.06
CA SER A 29 -8.86 -7.81 7.35
C SER A 29 -9.74 -6.93 8.25
N PHE A 30 -10.94 -6.61 7.78
CA PHE A 30 -11.91 -5.86 8.57
C PHE A 30 -12.35 -6.64 9.82
N ASN A 31 -12.52 -7.96 9.69
CA ASN A 31 -12.91 -8.81 10.82
C ASN A 31 -11.84 -8.82 11.91
N ASP A 32 -10.56 -8.89 11.53
CA ASP A 32 -9.46 -8.85 12.50
C ASP A 32 -9.36 -7.48 13.17
N MET A 33 -9.64 -6.41 12.42
CA MET A 33 -9.63 -5.06 12.95
C MET A 33 -10.74 -4.83 13.98
N VAL A 34 -11.97 -5.28 13.74
CA VAL A 34 -13.06 -5.14 14.70
C VAL A 34 -12.93 -6.05 15.92
N ALA A 35 -12.09 -7.07 15.84
CA ALA A 35 -11.77 -7.95 16.96
C ALA A 35 -10.76 -7.35 17.95
N ILE A 36 -10.12 -6.22 17.61
CA ILE A 36 -9.16 -5.53 18.46
C ILE A 36 -9.87 -4.96 19.68
N THR A 37 -9.41 -5.35 20.86
CA THR A 37 -9.98 -4.92 22.15
C THR A 37 -8.99 -4.14 23.01
N THR A 38 -7.70 -4.23 22.71
CA THR A 38 -6.63 -3.58 23.47
C THR A 38 -5.73 -2.73 22.58
N GLU A 39 -5.08 -1.72 23.17
CA GLU A 39 -4.09 -0.89 22.49
C GLU A 39 -2.92 -1.74 21.94
N ALA A 40 -2.48 -2.75 22.69
CA ALA A 40 -1.39 -3.63 22.28
C ALA A 40 -1.74 -4.43 21.01
N GLU A 41 -2.96 -4.97 20.94
CA GLU A 41 -3.47 -5.67 19.75
C GLU A 41 -3.59 -4.70 18.56
N GLY A 42 -4.11 -3.49 18.77
CA GLY A 42 -4.20 -2.45 17.76
C GLY A 42 -2.83 -2.10 17.20
N LYS A 43 -1.86 -1.87 18.07
CA LYS A 43 -0.48 -1.60 17.67
C LYS A 43 0.11 -2.75 16.86
N ALA A 44 -0.05 -4.00 17.32
CA ALA A 44 0.46 -5.18 16.61
C ALA A 44 -0.16 -5.31 15.21
N PHE A 45 -1.48 -5.11 15.10
CA PHE A 45 -2.22 -5.17 13.84
C PHE A 45 -1.69 -4.15 12.81
N PHE A 46 -1.61 -2.88 13.19
CA PHE A 46 -1.14 -1.83 12.27
C PHE A 46 0.35 -1.92 11.98
N MET A 47 1.16 -2.40 12.92
CA MET A 47 2.59 -2.64 12.72
C MET A 47 2.87 -3.70 11.67
N GLY A 48 1.94 -4.61 11.39
CA GLY A 48 2.07 -5.58 10.29
C GLY A 48 2.33 -4.90 8.94
N PHE A 49 1.47 -3.94 8.55
CA PHE A 49 1.66 -3.14 7.34
C PHE A 49 2.88 -2.22 7.42
N ALA A 50 3.09 -1.55 8.55
CA ALA A 50 4.24 -0.67 8.74
C ALA A 50 5.58 -1.41 8.55
N ASN A 51 5.69 -2.63 9.07
CA ASN A 51 6.90 -3.44 8.95
C ASN A 51 7.18 -3.84 7.49
N VAL A 52 6.15 -4.24 6.73
CA VAL A 52 6.32 -4.58 5.31
C VAL A 52 6.68 -3.35 4.48
N ILE A 53 6.01 -2.22 4.71
CA ILE A 53 6.33 -0.94 4.05
C ILE A 53 7.78 -0.53 4.33
N ASN A 54 8.21 -0.63 5.59
CA ASN A 54 9.58 -0.30 5.98
C ASN A 54 10.60 -1.27 5.37
N ALA A 55 10.29 -2.57 5.31
CA ALA A 55 11.17 -3.56 4.68
C ALA A 55 11.35 -3.29 3.17
N LEU A 56 10.28 -2.94 2.46
CA LEU A 56 10.34 -2.55 1.04
C LEU A 56 11.18 -1.28 0.86
N ARG A 57 10.91 -0.24 1.66
CA ARG A 57 11.58 1.06 1.54
C ARG A 57 13.06 1.06 1.93
N LYS A 58 13.46 0.15 2.82
CA LYS A 58 14.86 -0.02 3.26
C LYS A 58 15.59 -1.09 2.46
N CYS A 59 14.90 -1.77 1.55
CA CYS A 59 15.51 -2.83 0.73
C CYS A 59 16.64 -2.24 -0.12
N PRO A 60 17.84 -2.83 -0.10
CA PRO A 60 18.97 -2.38 -0.94
C PRO A 60 18.82 -2.77 -2.40
N LYS A 61 17.78 -3.54 -2.74
CA LYS A 61 17.47 -4.02 -4.09
C LYS A 61 16.30 -3.23 -4.66
N ILE A 62 16.22 -3.10 -5.98
CA ILE A 62 15.11 -2.45 -6.64
C ILE A 62 13.83 -3.24 -6.38
N THR A 63 12.81 -2.55 -5.92
CA THR A 63 11.47 -3.10 -5.66
C THR A 63 10.47 -2.60 -6.69
N ILE A 64 9.73 -3.49 -7.30
CA ILE A 64 8.74 -3.18 -8.34
C ILE A 64 7.36 -3.64 -7.89
N GLY A 65 6.38 -2.75 -7.92
CA GLY A 65 4.97 -3.07 -7.71
C GLY A 65 4.26 -3.30 -9.04
N ALA A 66 3.54 -4.42 -9.17
CA ALA A 66 2.72 -4.72 -10.34
C ALA A 66 1.23 -4.75 -9.93
N VAL A 67 0.52 -3.64 -10.15
CA VAL A 67 -0.86 -3.41 -9.70
C VAL A 67 -1.83 -3.69 -10.84
N GLN A 68 -2.34 -4.91 -10.91
CA GLN A 68 -3.26 -5.35 -11.99
C GLN A 68 -4.74 -5.08 -11.69
N GLY A 69 -5.08 -4.64 -10.48
CA GLY A 69 -6.47 -4.49 -10.07
C GLY A 69 -6.64 -3.58 -8.87
N LYS A 70 -7.64 -3.82 -8.04
CA LYS A 70 -7.97 -2.96 -6.89
C LYS A 70 -6.85 -2.94 -5.86
N ALA A 71 -6.43 -1.74 -5.45
CA ALA A 71 -5.58 -1.49 -4.30
C ALA A 71 -6.36 -0.62 -3.30
N VAL A 72 -6.60 -1.13 -2.10
CA VAL A 72 -7.42 -0.46 -1.09
C VAL A 72 -6.66 -0.35 0.23
N GLY A 73 -6.73 0.80 0.88
CA GLY A 73 -6.13 1.03 2.19
C GLY A 73 -4.65 0.64 2.24
N GLY A 74 -4.30 -0.32 3.11
CA GLY A 74 -2.94 -0.87 3.20
C GLY A 74 -2.36 -1.34 1.88
N GLY A 75 -3.19 -1.80 0.94
CA GLY A 75 -2.76 -2.20 -0.41
C GLY A 75 -2.18 -1.04 -1.22
N VAL A 76 -2.72 0.17 -1.04
CA VAL A 76 -2.16 1.39 -1.64
C VAL A 76 -0.80 1.70 -1.04
N GLY A 77 -0.66 1.53 0.28
CA GLY A 77 0.62 1.69 0.98
C GLY A 77 1.70 0.74 0.49
N LEU A 78 1.35 -0.53 0.24
CA LEU A 78 2.28 -1.53 -0.30
C LEU A 78 2.74 -1.16 -1.72
N ALA A 79 1.82 -0.77 -2.60
CA ALA A 79 2.14 -0.30 -3.95
C ALA A 79 3.07 0.92 -3.91
N ALA A 80 2.75 1.91 -3.07
CA ALA A 80 3.53 3.12 -2.92
C ALA A 80 4.90 2.91 -2.25
N ALA A 81 5.07 1.84 -1.48
CA ALA A 81 6.34 1.51 -0.82
C ALA A 81 7.41 1.01 -1.78
N THR A 82 7.03 0.50 -2.95
CA THR A 82 7.98 0.04 -3.99
C THR A 82 8.69 1.21 -4.67
N ASP A 83 9.88 0.97 -5.24
CA ASP A 83 10.63 2.02 -5.95
C ASP A 83 9.93 2.41 -7.25
N ILE A 84 9.50 1.42 -8.02
CA ILE A 84 8.77 1.60 -9.27
C ILE A 84 7.42 0.90 -9.13
N CYS A 85 6.35 1.57 -9.53
CA CYS A 85 5.01 0.98 -9.50
C CYS A 85 4.37 1.08 -10.89
N PHE A 86 4.04 -0.08 -11.46
CA PHE A 86 3.26 -0.18 -12.69
C PHE A 86 1.82 -0.53 -12.32
N ALA A 87 0.87 0.24 -12.81
CA ALA A 87 -0.55 -0.05 -12.65
C ALA A 87 -1.23 -0.13 -14.01
N CYS A 88 -2.14 -1.10 -14.18
CA CYS A 88 -2.96 -1.10 -15.38
C CYS A 88 -4.01 0.02 -15.32
N GLU A 89 -4.49 0.48 -16.47
CA GLU A 89 -5.49 1.56 -16.57
C GLU A 89 -6.77 1.26 -15.79
N SER A 90 -7.16 -0.01 -15.74
CA SER A 90 -8.34 -0.48 -15.00
C SER A 90 -8.11 -0.63 -13.49
N ALA A 91 -6.89 -0.40 -12.99
CA ALA A 91 -6.62 -0.48 -11.56
C ALA A 91 -7.35 0.64 -10.81
N LEU A 92 -7.96 0.28 -9.69
CA LEU A 92 -8.71 1.21 -8.85
C LEU A 92 -7.98 1.40 -7.53
N ILE A 93 -7.75 2.65 -7.18
CA ILE A 93 -7.06 3.08 -5.97
C ILE A 93 -8.07 3.72 -5.01
N LYS A 94 -8.09 3.27 -3.75
CA LYS A 94 -8.98 3.83 -2.74
C LYS A 94 -8.33 3.80 -1.36
N LEU A 95 -8.39 4.91 -0.65
CA LEU A 95 -8.20 4.93 0.80
C LEU A 95 -9.56 4.77 1.47
N SER A 96 -9.72 3.71 2.26
CA SER A 96 -10.98 3.36 2.93
C SER A 96 -10.99 3.77 4.41
N GLU A 97 -9.89 4.25 4.92
CA GLU A 97 -9.66 4.49 6.34
C GLU A 97 -10.65 5.50 6.93
N LEU A 98 -10.92 6.61 6.25
CA LEU A 98 -11.89 7.61 6.74
C LEU A 98 -13.32 7.08 6.80
N SER A 99 -13.70 6.13 5.94
CA SER A 99 -15.04 5.54 5.96
C SER A 99 -15.32 4.69 7.20
N ILE A 100 -14.26 4.32 7.93
CA ILE A 100 -14.33 3.58 9.20
C ILE A 100 -13.84 4.40 10.39
N GLY A 101 -13.69 5.71 10.22
CA GLY A 101 -13.36 6.65 11.30
C GLY A 101 -11.88 6.69 11.69
N ILE A 102 -10.97 6.17 10.88
CA ILE A 102 -9.52 6.25 11.12
C ILE A 102 -8.82 6.99 9.98
N GLY A 103 -7.64 7.56 10.26
CA GLY A 103 -6.79 8.15 9.23
C GLY A 103 -5.84 7.11 8.61
N PRO A 104 -5.35 7.33 7.39
CA PRO A 104 -4.41 6.45 6.71
C PRO A 104 -2.97 6.60 7.23
N PHE A 105 -2.77 6.78 8.53
CA PHE A 105 -1.50 7.18 9.16
C PHE A 105 -0.33 6.24 8.86
N VAL A 106 -0.59 4.94 8.79
CA VAL A 106 0.46 3.92 8.54
C VAL A 106 1.01 4.02 7.12
N ILE A 107 0.14 4.26 6.15
CA ILE A 107 0.49 4.24 4.73
C ILE A 107 0.81 5.63 4.17
N GLU A 108 0.34 6.69 4.85
CA GLU A 108 0.51 8.08 4.40
C GLU A 108 1.96 8.41 4.00
N PRO A 109 3.00 8.10 4.79
CA PRO A 109 4.36 8.48 4.43
C PRO A 109 4.85 7.87 3.10
N ALA A 110 4.43 6.63 2.80
CA ALA A 110 4.79 5.97 1.55
C ALA A 110 4.00 6.54 0.36
N VAL A 111 2.69 6.73 0.52
CA VAL A 111 1.81 7.26 -0.52
C VAL A 111 2.17 8.71 -0.83
N LYS A 112 2.29 9.55 0.20
CA LYS A 112 2.64 10.97 0.07
C LYS A 112 3.98 11.19 -0.65
N ARG A 113 4.96 10.31 -0.42
CA ARG A 113 6.24 10.34 -1.14
C ARG A 113 6.06 10.14 -2.64
N LYS A 114 5.09 9.33 -3.06
CA LYS A 114 4.84 9.01 -4.48
C LYS A 114 4.02 10.08 -5.21
N ILE A 115 2.97 10.58 -4.58
CA ILE A 115 1.98 11.44 -5.26
C ILE A 115 1.93 12.87 -4.73
N GLY A 116 2.75 13.20 -3.74
CA GLY A 116 2.76 14.53 -3.13
C GLY A 116 1.60 14.82 -2.18
N ASN A 117 1.67 15.97 -1.50
CA ASN A 117 0.71 16.36 -0.45
C ASN A 117 -0.70 16.58 -0.98
N ALA A 118 -0.83 17.30 -2.11
CA ALA A 118 -2.14 17.67 -2.64
C ALA A 118 -2.93 16.43 -3.10
N ALA A 119 -2.30 15.54 -3.87
CA ALA A 119 -2.94 14.31 -4.32
C ALA A 119 -3.24 13.35 -3.16
N MET A 120 -2.36 13.29 -2.14
CA MET A 120 -2.63 12.52 -0.92
C MET A 120 -3.87 13.02 -0.17
N ALA A 121 -4.01 14.33 0.00
CA ALA A 121 -5.20 14.91 0.65
C ALA A 121 -6.48 14.60 -0.14
N GLN A 122 -6.44 14.76 -1.47
CA GLN A 122 -7.58 14.42 -2.33
C GLN A 122 -7.94 12.94 -2.25
N LEU A 123 -6.94 12.04 -2.30
CA LEU A 123 -7.15 10.60 -2.20
C LEU A 123 -7.76 10.20 -0.86
N THR A 124 -7.30 10.83 0.23
CA THR A 124 -7.80 10.58 1.58
C THR A 124 -9.27 10.98 1.72
N LEU A 125 -9.65 12.14 1.17
CA LEU A 125 -11.02 12.69 1.30
C LEU A 125 -12.02 12.11 0.31
N LYS A 126 -11.56 11.48 -0.77
CA LYS A 126 -12.45 10.86 -1.76
C LYS A 126 -13.09 9.59 -1.22
N SER A 127 -14.42 9.55 -1.21
CA SER A 127 -15.19 8.36 -0.84
C SER A 127 -15.24 7.30 -1.95
N GLN A 128 -15.06 7.72 -3.21
CA GLN A 128 -15.11 6.85 -4.38
C GLN A 128 -13.71 6.41 -4.83
N PRO A 129 -13.55 5.20 -5.39
CA PRO A 129 -12.31 4.77 -5.99
C PRO A 129 -11.88 5.72 -7.12
N SER A 130 -10.57 5.96 -7.26
CA SER A 130 -9.99 6.72 -8.37
C SER A 130 -9.25 5.77 -9.31
N SER A 131 -9.22 6.06 -10.60
CA SER A 131 -8.41 5.31 -11.54
C SER A 131 -6.92 5.57 -11.28
N SER A 132 -6.07 4.65 -11.72
CA SER A 132 -4.62 4.81 -11.63
C SER A 132 -4.11 6.03 -12.41
N LEU A 133 -4.79 6.40 -13.50
CA LEU A 133 -4.46 7.57 -14.34
C LEU A 133 -4.51 8.88 -13.56
N PHE A 134 -5.42 9.03 -12.60
CA PHE A 134 -5.51 10.22 -11.76
C PHE A 134 -4.17 10.54 -11.04
N TYR A 135 -3.39 9.52 -10.71
CA TYR A 135 -2.14 9.70 -9.98
C TYR A 135 -0.92 9.84 -10.88
N LEU A 136 -1.00 9.40 -12.12
CA LEU A 136 0.04 9.62 -13.12
C LEU A 136 0.11 11.10 -13.54
N ASP A 137 -1.04 11.78 -13.59
CA ASP A 137 -1.12 13.19 -13.96
C ASP A 137 -0.72 14.17 -12.84
N ASN A 138 -0.52 13.65 -11.61
CA ASN A 138 -0.18 14.45 -10.43
C ASN A 138 1.18 14.10 -9.81
N SER A 139 2.00 13.29 -10.49
CA SER A 139 3.35 12.88 -10.03
C SER A 139 4.46 13.68 -10.72
#